data_caab2f447cc179679989df09aa188689
#
_entry.id   caab2f447cc179679989df09aa188689
#
_cell.length_a   1.000
_cell.length_b   1.000
_cell.length_c   1.000
_cell.angle_alpha   90.00
_cell.angle_beta   90.00
_cell.angle_gamma   90.00
#
_symmetry.space_group_name_H-M   'P 1'
#
loop_
_entity.id
_entity.type
_entity.pdbx_description
1 polymer ?
#
loop_
_entity_poly.entity_id
_entity_poly.type
_entity_poly.pdbx_seq_one_letter_code
_entity_poly.pdbx_strand_id
1 'polypeptide(L)'
;MKQLSAVTLAFLSTSTLFASPPIDSQLAPLAIMLADESNQNESLQPYKANDYSNLLGMPGISDNTLNTHFKLYQGYVKNTNLLLSILKQLSLEGKQSSPQFQELKRRFGWEYDGVRLHELYFSNLGGKGSKLDPNSPLAQAIVRDFGTYDAWKKDFTETGMIRGIGWVVLYQDPIAGRLINTWIGEHDIGHLAGGNPILIMDVWEHAYLLDYNIDRTGYIKAFFDNVQWDTVTKRFPG
;
A
#
# COMPACT_ATOMS: atom_id res chain seq x y z
N MET A 1 58.08 -35.58 29.51
CA MET A 1 56.77 -35.86 28.90
C MET A 1 55.72 -35.18 29.76
N LYS A 2 55.23 -34.03 29.33
CA LYS A 2 54.19 -33.30 30.03
C LYS A 2 52.93 -33.33 29.13
N GLN A 3 51.82 -33.89 29.64
CA GLN A 3 50.53 -33.91 28.99
C GLN A 3 49.90 -32.52 29.08
N LEU A 4 49.49 -31.97 27.95
CA LEU A 4 48.60 -30.81 27.89
C LEU A 4 47.17 -31.32 27.82
N SER A 5 46.37 -30.99 28.84
CA SER A 5 44.91 -31.15 28.82
C SER A 5 44.26 -29.97 28.05
N ALA A 6 43.55 -30.30 27.01
CA ALA A 6 42.72 -29.34 26.30
C ALA A 6 41.40 -29.11 27.05
N VAL A 7 41.16 -27.87 27.45
CA VAL A 7 39.87 -27.42 28.00
C VAL A 7 39.04 -26.92 26.86
N THR A 8 37.97 -27.65 26.51
CA THR A 8 36.99 -27.21 25.52
C THR A 8 35.97 -26.30 26.20
N LEU A 9 36.02 -25.01 25.88
CA LEU A 9 35.03 -24.04 26.32
C LEU A 9 33.81 -24.06 25.35
N ALA A 10 32.71 -24.61 25.81
CA ALA A 10 31.45 -24.56 25.06
C ALA A 10 30.78 -23.19 25.29
N PHE A 11 30.75 -22.37 24.27
CA PHE A 11 29.90 -21.14 24.24
C PHE A 11 28.46 -21.55 23.92
N LEU A 12 27.60 -21.57 24.93
CA LEU A 12 26.15 -21.53 24.70
C LEU A 12 25.75 -20.10 24.36
N SER A 13 25.53 -19.82 23.10
CA SER A 13 24.89 -18.57 22.67
C SER A 13 23.38 -18.73 22.85
N THR A 14 22.83 -18.20 23.94
CA THR A 14 21.39 -18.00 24.06
C THR A 14 21.01 -16.74 23.26
N SER A 15 20.59 -16.94 22.02
CA SER A 15 19.95 -15.87 21.22
C SER A 15 18.56 -15.63 21.79
N THR A 16 18.42 -14.69 22.72
CA THR A 16 17.10 -14.13 23.05
C THR A 16 16.64 -13.26 21.88
N LEU A 17 15.76 -13.81 21.06
CA LEU A 17 14.97 -13.03 20.12
C LEU A 17 14.10 -12.05 20.92
N PHE A 18 14.55 -10.82 21.05
CA PHE A 18 13.68 -9.72 21.46
C PHE A 18 12.74 -9.42 20.28
N ALA A 19 11.55 -10.02 20.31
CA ALA A 19 10.46 -9.54 19.48
C ALA A 19 10.16 -8.11 19.93
N SER A 20 10.34 -7.15 19.03
CA SER A 20 9.91 -5.77 19.27
C SER A 20 8.41 -5.79 19.53
N PRO A 21 7.90 -5.15 20.61
CA PRO A 21 6.47 -5.11 20.85
C PRO A 21 5.77 -4.42 19.67
N PRO A 22 4.56 -4.84 19.32
CA PRO A 22 3.80 -4.18 18.25
C PRO A 22 3.68 -2.68 18.54
N ILE A 23 3.81 -1.86 17.51
CA ILE A 23 3.80 -0.37 17.57
C ILE A 23 2.54 0.14 18.29
N ASP A 24 1.42 -0.58 18.19
CA ASP A 24 0.18 -0.32 18.93
C ASP A 24 0.37 -0.22 20.46
N SER A 25 1.28 -1.00 21.05
CA SER A 25 1.50 -0.96 22.51
C SER A 25 2.27 0.28 22.99
N GLN A 26 3.01 0.92 22.10
CA GLN A 26 3.77 2.14 22.43
C GLN A 26 2.97 3.42 22.19
N LEU A 27 1.98 3.37 21.27
CA LEU A 27 1.12 4.51 20.96
C LEU A 27 -0.15 4.57 21.84
N ALA A 28 -0.57 3.45 22.41
CA ALA A 28 -1.77 3.35 23.25
C ALA A 28 -1.79 4.31 24.45
N PRO A 29 -0.70 4.52 25.22
CA PRO A 29 -0.71 5.49 26.33
C PRO A 29 -0.89 6.93 25.86
N LEU A 30 -0.33 7.28 24.70
CA LEU A 30 -0.44 8.63 24.14
C LEU A 30 -1.83 8.90 23.56
N ALA A 31 -2.45 7.89 22.96
CA ALA A 31 -3.82 7.96 22.45
C ALA A 31 -4.83 8.13 23.58
N ILE A 32 -4.62 7.51 24.75
CA ILE A 32 -5.48 7.64 25.94
C ILE A 32 -5.37 9.05 26.53
N MET A 33 -4.18 9.65 26.59
CA MET A 33 -4.01 11.03 27.06
C MET A 33 -4.69 12.05 26.15
N LEU A 34 -4.75 11.79 24.82
CA LEU A 34 -5.39 12.68 23.85
C LEU A 34 -6.91 12.52 23.79
N ALA A 35 -7.44 11.36 24.23
CA ALA A 35 -8.88 11.10 24.26
C ALA A 35 -9.61 11.79 25.42
N ASP A 36 -8.91 12.20 26.46
CA ASP A 36 -9.51 12.82 27.68
C ASP A 36 -9.62 14.35 27.56
N GLU A 37 -9.01 14.99 26.55
CA GLU A 37 -9.21 16.40 26.24
C GLU A 37 -10.30 16.61 25.16
N SER A 38 -11.46 16.01 25.35
CA SER A 38 -12.67 16.31 24.55
C SER A 38 -13.30 17.63 25.01
N ASN A 39 -12.60 18.76 24.78
CA ASN A 39 -13.26 20.05 24.76
C ASN A 39 -12.58 21.03 23.82
N GLN A 40 -13.31 21.41 22.76
CA GLN A 40 -13.15 22.63 21.98
C GLN A 40 -11.92 22.76 21.07
N ASN A 41 -11.62 21.73 20.28
CA ASN A 41 -11.11 21.96 18.95
C ASN A 41 -11.62 20.78 18.12
N GLU A 42 -12.56 20.97 17.20
CA GLU A 42 -12.84 20.00 16.15
C GLU A 42 -11.50 19.66 15.53
N SER A 43 -10.91 18.55 15.99
CA SER A 43 -9.69 18.05 15.39
C SER A 43 -10.07 17.75 13.95
N LEU A 44 -9.63 18.57 13.02
CA LEU A 44 -9.81 18.34 11.61
C LEU A 44 -9.32 16.91 11.34
N GLN A 45 -10.24 15.97 11.18
CA GLN A 45 -9.93 14.66 10.66
C GLN A 45 -9.96 14.79 9.14
N PRO A 46 -8.81 15.04 8.48
CA PRO A 46 -8.78 15.36 7.06
C PRO A 46 -9.18 14.16 6.20
N TYR A 47 -9.12 12.94 6.78
CA TYR A 47 -9.37 11.70 6.05
C TYR A 47 -10.54 10.93 6.66
N LYS A 48 -11.43 10.47 5.78
CA LYS A 48 -12.51 9.54 6.09
C LYS A 48 -12.36 8.33 5.19
N ALA A 49 -12.58 7.14 5.77
CA ALA A 49 -12.61 5.92 4.97
C ALA A 49 -13.81 5.95 4.02
N ASN A 50 -13.55 5.66 2.75
CA ASN A 50 -14.59 5.45 1.75
C ASN A 50 -15.26 4.08 1.96
N ASP A 51 -16.51 3.96 1.56
CA ASP A 51 -17.23 2.69 1.52
C ASP A 51 -17.01 2.00 0.18
N TYR A 52 -16.50 0.78 0.22
CA TYR A 52 -16.27 -0.08 -0.95
C TYR A 52 -17.11 -1.37 -0.91
N SER A 53 -18.19 -1.39 -0.12
CA SER A 53 -19.10 -2.55 0.00
C SER A 53 -19.75 -2.95 -1.34
N ASN A 54 -19.79 -2.04 -2.31
CA ASN A 54 -20.23 -2.32 -3.68
C ASN A 54 -19.34 -3.33 -4.43
N LEU A 55 -18.14 -3.64 -3.92
CA LEU A 55 -17.25 -4.66 -4.48
C LEU A 55 -17.58 -6.08 -3.97
N LEU A 56 -18.41 -6.22 -2.95
CA LEU A 56 -18.81 -7.54 -2.45
C LEU A 56 -19.56 -8.33 -3.54
N GLY A 57 -19.32 -9.63 -3.58
CA GLY A 57 -19.81 -10.50 -4.65
C GLY A 57 -19.04 -10.39 -5.97
N MET A 58 -17.87 -9.74 -5.98
CA MET A 58 -17.01 -9.67 -7.15
C MET A 58 -16.43 -11.06 -7.47
N PRO A 59 -16.45 -11.51 -8.74
CA PRO A 59 -15.91 -12.81 -9.09
C PRO A 59 -14.40 -12.87 -8.92
N GLY A 60 -13.90 -13.99 -8.38
CA GLY A 60 -12.47 -14.26 -8.26
C GLY A 60 -11.79 -13.65 -7.03
N ILE A 61 -12.44 -12.77 -6.25
CA ILE A 61 -11.96 -12.30 -4.96
C ILE A 61 -13.11 -12.42 -3.96
N SER A 62 -12.92 -13.22 -2.90
CA SER A 62 -13.99 -13.53 -1.97
C SER A 62 -14.37 -12.31 -1.09
N ASP A 63 -15.61 -12.32 -0.62
CA ASP A 63 -16.08 -11.32 0.35
C ASP A 63 -15.26 -11.34 1.64
N ASN A 64 -14.70 -12.49 2.02
CA ASN A 64 -13.81 -12.61 3.19
C ASN A 64 -12.50 -11.82 2.96
N THR A 65 -11.88 -11.99 1.79
CA THR A 65 -10.68 -11.23 1.39
C THR A 65 -11.00 -9.74 1.32
N LEU A 66 -12.08 -9.34 0.64
CA LEU A 66 -12.50 -7.95 0.53
C LEU A 66 -12.77 -7.30 1.89
N ASN A 67 -13.55 -7.95 2.75
CA ASN A 67 -13.86 -7.41 4.09
C ASN A 67 -12.62 -7.28 4.98
N THR A 68 -11.67 -8.22 4.87
CA THR A 68 -10.39 -8.13 5.58
C THR A 68 -9.57 -6.96 5.06
N HIS A 69 -9.52 -6.80 3.75
CA HIS A 69 -8.80 -5.72 3.07
C HIS A 69 -9.39 -4.33 3.39
N PHE A 70 -10.72 -4.20 3.43
CA PHE A 70 -11.38 -2.95 3.85
C PHE A 70 -11.02 -2.55 5.29
N LYS A 71 -10.93 -3.53 6.21
CA LYS A 71 -10.50 -3.26 7.59
C LYS A 71 -9.05 -2.77 7.68
N LEU A 72 -8.16 -3.35 6.87
CA LEU A 72 -6.77 -2.87 6.77
C LEU A 72 -6.72 -1.41 6.29
N TYR A 73 -7.42 -1.11 5.21
CA TYR A 73 -7.54 0.26 4.68
C TYR A 73 -8.06 1.24 5.74
N GLN A 74 -9.13 0.88 6.48
CA GLN A 74 -9.66 1.70 7.57
C GLN A 74 -8.61 1.93 8.67
N GLY A 75 -7.74 0.95 8.91
CA GLY A 75 -6.59 1.07 9.81
C GLY A 75 -5.62 2.16 9.37
N TYR A 76 -5.26 2.22 8.08
CA TYR A 76 -4.40 3.28 7.53
C TYR A 76 -5.03 4.67 7.67
N VAL A 77 -6.33 4.81 7.40
CA VAL A 77 -7.06 6.07 7.60
C VAL A 77 -7.01 6.53 9.05
N LYS A 78 -7.29 5.61 10.00
CA LYS A 78 -7.19 5.89 11.43
C LYS A 78 -5.79 6.33 11.85
N ASN A 79 -4.77 5.59 11.42
CA ASN A 79 -3.38 5.87 11.78
C ASN A 79 -2.88 7.17 11.17
N THR A 80 -3.23 7.47 9.92
CA THR A 80 -2.90 8.76 9.27
C THR A 80 -3.44 9.93 10.09
N ASN A 81 -4.70 9.88 10.51
CA ASN A 81 -5.31 10.90 11.35
C ASN A 81 -4.64 11.01 12.72
N LEU A 82 -4.33 9.86 13.35
CA LEU A 82 -3.62 9.82 14.64
C LEU A 82 -2.24 10.46 14.54
N LEU A 83 -1.46 10.13 13.51
CA LEU A 83 -0.13 10.71 13.30
C LEU A 83 -0.19 12.22 13.11
N LEU A 84 -1.16 12.72 12.33
CA LEU A 84 -1.36 14.15 12.15
C LEU A 84 -1.65 14.86 13.48
N SER A 85 -2.49 14.26 14.33
CA SER A 85 -2.81 14.79 15.66
C SER A 85 -1.57 14.86 16.55
N ILE A 86 -0.81 13.75 16.65
CA ILE A 86 0.42 13.68 17.46
C ILE A 86 1.47 14.67 16.95
N LEU A 87 1.70 14.73 15.65
CA LEU A 87 2.66 15.66 15.04
C LEU A 87 2.28 17.13 15.31
N LYS A 88 0.98 17.44 15.25
CA LYS A 88 0.47 18.77 15.62
C LYS A 88 0.79 19.09 17.07
N GLN A 89 0.49 18.17 17.99
CA GLN A 89 0.76 18.36 19.43
C GLN A 89 2.26 18.56 19.70
N LEU A 90 3.12 17.71 19.15
CA LEU A 90 4.58 17.86 19.28
C LEU A 90 5.08 19.20 18.73
N SER A 91 4.46 19.70 17.66
CA SER A 91 4.78 21.02 17.10
C SER A 91 4.39 22.16 18.06
N LEU A 92 3.21 22.07 18.69
CA LEU A 92 2.77 23.06 19.68
C LEU A 92 3.67 23.08 20.92
N GLU A 93 4.26 21.94 21.26
CA GLU A 93 5.23 21.80 22.35
C GLU A 93 6.68 22.21 21.98
N GLY A 94 6.92 22.65 20.74
CA GLY A 94 8.27 23.00 20.26
C GLY A 94 9.22 21.81 20.09
N LYS A 95 8.67 20.58 19.93
CA LYS A 95 9.44 19.32 19.88
C LYS A 95 9.76 18.84 18.47
N GLN A 96 9.82 19.70 17.45
CA GLN A 96 10.04 19.32 16.06
C GLN A 96 11.42 18.69 15.82
N SER A 97 12.41 18.98 16.66
CA SER A 97 13.74 18.36 16.60
C SER A 97 13.86 17.05 17.39
N SER A 98 12.80 16.59 18.06
CA SER A 98 12.83 15.36 18.84
C SER A 98 12.89 14.12 17.92
N PRO A 99 13.56 13.03 18.35
CA PRO A 99 13.54 11.77 17.62
C PRO A 99 12.13 11.24 17.37
N GLN A 100 11.22 11.43 18.32
CA GLN A 100 9.81 11.03 18.18
C GLN A 100 9.15 11.76 16.99
N PHE A 101 9.28 13.07 16.91
CA PHE A 101 8.70 13.83 15.80
C PHE A 101 9.29 13.38 14.45
N GLN A 102 10.60 13.21 14.39
CA GLN A 102 11.30 12.81 13.16
C GLN A 102 10.85 11.42 12.67
N GLU A 103 10.72 10.44 13.58
CA GLU A 103 10.22 9.11 13.21
C GLU A 103 8.75 9.12 12.79
N LEU A 104 7.90 9.85 13.49
CA LEU A 104 6.49 9.97 13.11
C LEU A 104 6.32 10.70 11.77
N LYS A 105 7.20 11.67 11.44
CA LYS A 105 7.21 12.30 10.11
C LYS A 105 7.58 11.30 9.01
N ARG A 106 8.54 10.41 9.26
CA ARG A 106 8.90 9.33 8.32
C ARG A 106 7.74 8.35 8.14
N ARG A 107 7.14 7.90 9.26
CA ARG A 107 6.02 6.97 9.28
C ARG A 107 4.78 7.53 8.61
N PHE A 108 4.58 8.85 8.66
CA PHE A 108 3.40 9.49 8.05
C PHE A 108 3.26 9.19 6.57
N GLY A 109 4.36 9.25 5.79
CA GLY A 109 4.34 8.91 4.37
C GLY A 109 3.83 7.49 4.13
N TRP A 110 4.34 6.53 4.88
CA TRP A 110 3.94 5.13 4.78
C TRP A 110 2.43 4.90 5.07
N GLU A 111 1.87 5.52 6.13
CA GLU A 111 0.43 5.42 6.45
C GLU A 111 -0.44 6.14 5.40
N TYR A 112 -0.03 7.34 4.99
CA TYR A 112 -0.74 8.12 3.97
C TYR A 112 -0.79 7.40 2.62
N ASP A 113 0.34 6.87 2.17
CA ASP A 113 0.40 6.12 0.93
C ASP A 113 -0.42 4.83 1.02
N GLY A 114 -0.45 4.19 2.20
CA GLY A 114 -1.38 3.09 2.48
C GLY A 114 -2.84 3.50 2.26
N VAL A 115 -3.27 4.70 2.69
CA VAL A 115 -4.62 5.19 2.41
C VAL A 115 -4.82 5.35 0.89
N ARG A 116 -3.94 6.10 0.22
CA ARG A 116 -4.16 6.50 -1.19
C ARG A 116 -4.05 5.33 -2.16
N LEU A 117 -3.08 4.43 -1.95
CA LEU A 117 -2.93 3.25 -2.80
C LEU A 117 -4.13 2.33 -2.71
N HIS A 118 -4.70 2.12 -1.50
CA HIS A 118 -5.93 1.34 -1.34
C HIS A 118 -7.14 2.02 -2.01
N GLU A 119 -7.31 3.32 -1.86
CA GLU A 119 -8.39 4.07 -2.52
C GLU A 119 -8.30 3.96 -4.04
N LEU A 120 -7.10 4.09 -4.60
CA LEU A 120 -6.84 3.92 -6.02
C LEU A 120 -7.09 2.48 -6.48
N TYR A 121 -6.66 1.49 -5.69
CA TYR A 121 -6.85 0.06 -5.96
C TYR A 121 -8.33 -0.33 -5.94
N PHE A 122 -9.06 -0.04 -4.87
CA PHE A 122 -10.48 -0.41 -4.79
C PHE A 122 -11.32 0.26 -5.88
N SER A 123 -11.02 1.51 -6.22
CA SER A 123 -11.71 2.20 -7.30
C SER A 123 -11.34 1.71 -8.71
N ASN A 124 -10.26 0.90 -8.86
CA ASN A 124 -10.00 0.21 -10.13
C ASN A 124 -10.91 -1.01 -10.34
N LEU A 125 -11.57 -1.51 -9.27
CA LEU A 125 -12.24 -2.81 -9.28
C LEU A 125 -13.74 -2.69 -9.54
N GLY A 126 -14.39 -3.83 -9.78
CA GLY A 126 -15.84 -3.90 -10.03
C GLY A 126 -16.24 -3.85 -11.50
N GLY A 127 -15.29 -3.92 -12.42
CA GLY A 127 -15.52 -3.87 -13.87
C GLY A 127 -16.19 -5.09 -14.47
N LYS A 128 -16.25 -6.21 -13.73
CA LYS A 128 -16.99 -7.44 -14.13
C LYS A 128 -16.71 -7.88 -15.57
N GLY A 129 -15.44 -7.97 -15.96
CA GLY A 129 -15.03 -8.34 -17.30
C GLY A 129 -15.08 -7.21 -18.34
N SER A 130 -15.18 -5.94 -17.89
CA SER A 130 -15.05 -4.80 -18.81
C SER A 130 -13.70 -4.83 -19.53
N LYS A 131 -13.64 -4.27 -20.72
CA LYS A 131 -12.42 -4.22 -21.53
C LYS A 131 -12.05 -2.77 -21.79
N LEU A 132 -10.74 -2.52 -21.89
CA LEU A 132 -10.24 -1.23 -22.33
C LEU A 132 -10.70 -1.01 -23.78
N ASP A 133 -11.37 0.12 -24.03
CA ASP A 133 -11.70 0.53 -25.40
C ASP A 133 -10.40 0.75 -26.18
N PRO A 134 -10.15 -0.01 -27.28
CA PRO A 134 -8.94 0.13 -28.08
C PRO A 134 -8.78 1.51 -28.72
N ASN A 135 -9.87 2.26 -28.84
CA ASN A 135 -9.86 3.64 -29.40
C ASN A 135 -9.66 4.72 -28.32
N SER A 136 -9.65 4.34 -27.05
CA SER A 136 -9.43 5.30 -25.95
C SER A 136 -8.04 5.92 -26.00
N PRO A 137 -7.87 7.17 -25.53
CA PRO A 137 -6.55 7.81 -25.44
C PRO A 137 -5.54 6.96 -24.62
N LEU A 138 -6.00 6.30 -23.55
CA LEU A 138 -5.17 5.42 -22.74
C LEU A 138 -4.69 4.20 -23.54
N ALA A 139 -5.57 3.56 -24.32
CA ALA A 139 -5.17 2.41 -25.14
C ALA A 139 -4.13 2.80 -26.19
N GLN A 140 -4.32 3.97 -26.83
CA GLN A 140 -3.36 4.50 -27.81
C GLN A 140 -2.01 4.81 -27.16
N ALA A 141 -2.00 5.40 -25.95
CA ALA A 141 -0.77 5.65 -25.20
C ALA A 141 -0.06 4.36 -24.79
N ILE A 142 -0.79 3.33 -24.38
CA ILE A 142 -0.24 2.01 -24.09
C ILE A 142 0.44 1.42 -25.34
N VAL A 143 -0.21 1.47 -26.50
CA VAL A 143 0.38 0.97 -27.75
C VAL A 143 1.60 1.80 -28.17
N ARG A 144 1.54 3.12 -28.01
CA ARG A 144 2.68 4.00 -28.31
C ARG A 144 3.92 3.65 -27.48
N ASP A 145 3.74 3.41 -26.16
CA ASP A 145 4.87 3.29 -25.24
C ASP A 145 5.35 1.83 -25.05
N PHE A 146 4.47 0.84 -25.23
CA PHE A 146 4.78 -0.58 -25.03
C PHE A 146 4.68 -1.42 -26.31
N GLY A 147 4.27 -0.84 -27.44
CA GLY A 147 4.10 -1.51 -28.72
C GLY A 147 2.74 -2.18 -28.88
N THR A 148 2.27 -2.93 -27.88
CA THR A 148 0.94 -3.58 -27.89
C THR A 148 0.34 -3.58 -26.49
N TYR A 149 -0.99 -3.74 -26.40
CA TYR A 149 -1.67 -3.98 -25.13
C TYR A 149 -1.14 -5.23 -24.41
N ASP A 150 -0.90 -6.31 -25.15
CA ASP A 150 -0.40 -7.55 -24.55
C ASP A 150 1.03 -7.43 -24.05
N ALA A 151 1.87 -6.66 -24.72
CA ALA A 151 3.23 -6.38 -24.26
C ALA A 151 3.20 -5.57 -22.95
N TRP A 152 2.37 -4.53 -22.87
CA TRP A 152 2.15 -3.76 -21.66
C TRP A 152 1.61 -4.63 -20.52
N LYS A 153 0.56 -5.44 -20.80
CA LYS A 153 -0.05 -6.30 -19.80
C LYS A 153 0.94 -7.32 -19.26
N LYS A 154 1.79 -7.87 -20.14
CA LYS A 154 2.85 -8.78 -19.74
C LYS A 154 3.85 -8.08 -18.81
N ASP A 155 4.33 -6.90 -19.16
CA ASP A 155 5.25 -6.09 -18.34
C ASP A 155 4.63 -5.76 -16.97
N PHE A 156 3.37 -5.32 -16.93
CA PHE A 156 2.63 -5.06 -15.69
C PHE A 156 2.49 -6.32 -14.83
N THR A 157 2.17 -7.47 -15.46
CA THR A 157 2.05 -8.75 -14.77
C THR A 157 3.38 -9.21 -14.19
N GLU A 158 4.45 -9.18 -14.97
CA GLU A 158 5.80 -9.58 -14.52
C GLU A 158 6.30 -8.65 -13.39
N THR A 159 5.98 -7.35 -13.46
CA THR A 159 6.21 -6.43 -12.35
C THR A 159 5.46 -6.89 -11.09
N GLY A 160 4.21 -7.35 -11.24
CA GLY A 160 3.42 -7.91 -10.13
C GLY A 160 3.95 -9.22 -9.57
N MET A 161 4.76 -9.95 -10.33
CA MET A 161 5.41 -11.19 -9.90
C MET A 161 6.75 -10.97 -9.18
N ILE A 162 7.24 -9.74 -9.07
CA ILE A 162 8.42 -9.40 -8.29
C ILE A 162 8.23 -9.90 -6.86
N ARG A 163 9.24 -10.59 -6.31
CA ARG A 163 9.20 -11.12 -4.95
C ARG A 163 9.25 -9.98 -3.93
N GLY A 164 8.26 -9.95 -3.06
CA GLY A 164 8.11 -8.92 -2.03
C GLY A 164 6.66 -8.55 -1.82
N ILE A 165 6.45 -7.59 -0.93
CA ILE A 165 5.17 -6.97 -0.63
C ILE A 165 5.17 -5.55 -1.20
N GLY A 166 4.07 -5.15 -1.83
CA GLY A 166 4.00 -3.83 -2.44
C GLY A 166 2.90 -3.71 -3.49
N TRP A 167 3.14 -2.88 -4.48
CA TRP A 167 2.15 -2.50 -5.49
C TRP A 167 2.76 -2.46 -6.89
N VAL A 168 1.93 -2.68 -7.89
CA VAL A 168 2.27 -2.34 -9.27
C VAL A 168 1.44 -1.14 -9.68
N VAL A 169 2.10 -0.14 -10.23
CA VAL A 169 1.42 1.08 -10.68
C VAL A 169 1.81 1.41 -12.11
N LEU A 170 0.80 1.57 -12.96
CA LEU A 170 0.96 2.25 -14.24
C LEU A 170 0.90 3.74 -13.98
N TYR A 171 2.01 4.43 -14.16
CA TYR A 171 2.09 5.88 -14.08
C TYR A 171 2.09 6.53 -15.46
N GLN A 172 1.57 7.75 -15.52
CA GLN A 172 1.89 8.69 -16.57
C GLN A 172 2.89 9.71 -16.04
N ASP A 173 4.00 9.91 -16.75
CA ASP A 173 4.82 11.10 -16.62
C ASP A 173 4.10 12.28 -17.30
N PRO A 174 3.60 13.28 -16.56
CA PRO A 174 2.81 14.36 -17.14
C PRO A 174 3.65 15.33 -17.99
N ILE A 175 4.98 15.29 -17.87
CA ILE A 175 5.89 16.18 -18.63
C ILE A 175 6.22 15.54 -19.98
N ALA A 176 6.63 14.27 -19.98
CA ALA A 176 6.96 13.56 -21.21
C ALA A 176 5.75 12.88 -21.86
N GLY A 177 4.60 12.81 -21.17
CA GLY A 177 3.40 12.13 -21.62
C GLY A 177 3.54 10.60 -21.69
N ARG A 178 4.60 10.02 -21.11
CA ARG A 178 4.92 8.59 -21.21
C ARG A 178 4.24 7.77 -20.12
N LEU A 179 3.87 6.54 -20.47
CA LEU A 179 3.39 5.54 -19.53
C LEU A 179 4.54 4.64 -19.07
N ILE A 180 4.58 4.35 -17.77
CA ILE A 180 5.63 3.57 -17.12
C ILE A 180 4.99 2.65 -16.10
N ASN A 181 5.22 1.33 -16.20
CA ASN A 181 4.92 0.43 -15.09
C ASN A 181 6.05 0.52 -14.05
N THR A 182 5.69 0.55 -12.77
CA THR A 182 6.68 0.57 -11.68
C THR A 182 6.23 -0.29 -10.52
N TRP A 183 7.23 -0.75 -9.75
CA TRP A 183 7.03 -1.41 -8.46
C TRP A 183 7.15 -0.39 -7.33
N ILE A 184 6.20 -0.41 -6.39
CA ILE A 184 6.30 0.28 -5.12
C ILE A 184 6.50 -0.77 -4.04
N GLY A 185 7.64 -0.71 -3.35
CA GLY A 185 7.93 -1.56 -2.20
C GLY A 185 7.20 -1.05 -0.96
N GLU A 186 6.57 -1.95 -0.25
CA GLU A 186 5.66 -1.61 0.86
C GLU A 186 4.64 -0.57 0.42
N HIS A 187 4.64 0.65 1.01
CA HIS A 187 3.74 1.72 0.59
C HIS A 187 4.47 2.96 0.08
N ASP A 188 5.77 3.14 0.38
CA ASP A 188 6.47 4.42 0.26
C ASP A 188 7.75 4.39 -0.59
N ILE A 189 8.21 3.21 -1.04
CA ILE A 189 9.46 3.10 -1.79
C ILE A 189 9.19 2.83 -3.27
N GLY A 190 9.54 3.78 -4.14
CA GLY A 190 9.46 3.59 -5.60
C GLY A 190 8.40 4.41 -6.31
N HIS A 191 7.73 5.34 -5.60
CA HIS A 191 6.85 6.30 -6.25
C HIS A 191 7.60 7.15 -7.29
N LEU A 192 6.97 7.38 -8.44
CA LEU A 192 7.48 8.32 -9.42
C LEU A 192 7.03 9.73 -9.05
N ALA A 193 7.96 10.54 -8.56
CA ALA A 193 7.66 11.90 -8.12
C ALA A 193 7.03 12.70 -9.27
N GLY A 194 5.85 13.26 -9.02
CA GLY A 194 5.08 14.02 -10.02
C GLY A 194 4.33 13.15 -11.04
N GLY A 195 4.46 11.82 -10.98
CA GLY A 195 3.72 10.90 -11.86
C GLY A 195 2.23 10.80 -11.51
N ASN A 196 1.37 10.69 -12.51
CA ASN A 196 -0.06 10.44 -12.33
C ASN A 196 -0.33 8.93 -12.27
N PRO A 197 -0.81 8.37 -11.15
CA PRO A 197 -1.14 6.95 -11.05
C PRO A 197 -2.43 6.65 -11.85
N ILE A 198 -2.36 5.74 -12.81
CA ILE A 198 -3.45 5.40 -13.72
C ILE A 198 -4.13 4.09 -13.32
N LEU A 199 -3.35 3.01 -13.18
CA LEU A 199 -3.83 1.69 -12.76
C LEU A 199 -2.94 1.19 -11.62
N ILE A 200 -3.56 0.71 -10.55
CA ILE A 200 -2.87 0.26 -9.35
C ILE A 200 -3.30 -1.16 -9.00
N MET A 201 -2.35 -2.05 -8.77
CA MET A 201 -2.59 -3.41 -8.30
C MET A 201 -1.87 -3.64 -6.97
N ASP A 202 -2.62 -4.07 -5.98
CA ASP A 202 -2.08 -4.52 -4.71
C ASP A 202 -1.46 -5.93 -4.88
N VAL A 203 -0.23 -6.12 -4.42
CA VAL A 203 0.44 -7.42 -4.40
C VAL A 203 1.02 -7.74 -3.02
N TRP A 204 0.49 -7.09 -1.99
CA TRP A 204 0.63 -7.54 -0.62
C TRP A 204 -0.11 -8.86 -0.42
N GLU A 205 0.35 -9.68 0.51
CA GLU A 205 -0.25 -10.99 0.78
C GLU A 205 -1.72 -10.89 1.21
N HIS A 206 -2.11 -9.84 1.91
CA HIS A 206 -3.49 -9.63 2.32
C HIS A 206 -4.47 -9.44 1.15
N ALA A 207 -3.98 -9.06 -0.04
CA ALA A 207 -4.82 -8.91 -1.22
C ALA A 207 -5.20 -10.25 -1.86
N TYR A 208 -4.45 -11.34 -1.61
CA TYR A 208 -4.66 -12.60 -2.33
C TYR A 208 -4.51 -13.88 -1.51
N LEU A 209 -3.79 -13.85 -0.37
CA LEU A 209 -3.39 -15.07 0.34
C LEU A 209 -4.59 -15.92 0.78
N LEU A 210 -5.71 -15.30 1.18
CA LEU A 210 -6.90 -16.03 1.66
C LEU A 210 -7.60 -16.81 0.55
N ASP A 211 -7.52 -16.38 -0.71
CA ASP A 211 -8.21 -17.00 -1.84
C ASP A 211 -7.26 -17.82 -2.72
N TYR A 212 -6.02 -17.39 -2.83
CA TYR A 212 -5.04 -17.91 -3.80
C TYR A 212 -3.83 -18.57 -3.15
N ASN A 213 -3.69 -18.53 -1.81
CA ASN A 213 -2.47 -18.95 -1.13
C ASN A 213 -1.24 -18.28 -1.77
N ILE A 214 -0.28 -19.06 -2.26
CA ILE A 214 0.93 -18.55 -2.93
C ILE A 214 0.76 -18.34 -4.45
N ASP A 215 -0.43 -18.64 -5.02
CA ASP A 215 -0.71 -18.47 -6.45
C ASP A 215 -1.02 -17.00 -6.79
N ARG A 216 0.01 -16.17 -6.80
CA ARG A 216 -0.12 -14.77 -7.19
C ARG A 216 -0.56 -14.61 -8.66
N THR A 217 -0.24 -15.57 -9.54
CA THR A 217 -0.65 -15.53 -10.95
C THR A 217 -2.17 -15.62 -11.09
N GLY A 218 -2.81 -16.52 -10.33
CA GLY A 218 -4.27 -16.64 -10.29
C GLY A 218 -4.94 -15.36 -9.82
N TYR A 219 -4.38 -14.75 -8.78
CA TYR A 219 -4.85 -13.45 -8.28
C TYR A 219 -4.71 -12.34 -9.33
N ILE A 220 -3.55 -12.19 -9.98
CA ILE A 220 -3.33 -11.16 -11.01
C ILE A 220 -4.33 -11.33 -12.16
N LYS A 221 -4.64 -12.57 -12.53
CA LYS A 221 -5.70 -12.82 -13.51
C LYS A 221 -7.06 -12.32 -13.02
N ALA A 222 -7.45 -12.64 -11.79
CA ALA A 222 -8.70 -12.17 -11.19
C ALA A 222 -8.75 -10.64 -11.09
N PHE A 223 -7.63 -9.98 -10.75
CA PHE A 223 -7.51 -8.53 -10.78
C PHE A 223 -7.87 -7.98 -12.18
N PHE A 224 -7.22 -8.46 -13.24
CA PHE A 224 -7.50 -7.98 -14.60
C PHE A 224 -8.94 -8.26 -15.07
N ASP A 225 -9.53 -9.38 -14.66
CA ASP A 225 -10.93 -9.72 -14.98
C ASP A 225 -11.93 -8.75 -14.30
N ASN A 226 -11.49 -8.02 -13.27
CA ASN A 226 -12.31 -7.08 -12.51
C ASN A 226 -11.90 -5.61 -12.66
N VAL A 227 -10.94 -5.27 -13.52
CA VAL A 227 -10.56 -3.87 -13.74
C VAL A 227 -11.74 -3.07 -14.29
N GLN A 228 -12.06 -1.96 -13.63
CA GLN A 228 -13.05 -0.98 -14.07
C GLN A 228 -12.38 0.02 -15.02
N TRP A 229 -12.32 -0.35 -16.30
CA TRP A 229 -11.57 0.40 -17.32
C TRP A 229 -12.07 1.83 -17.52
N ASP A 230 -13.37 2.10 -17.35
CA ASP A 230 -13.91 3.46 -17.43
C ASP A 230 -13.31 4.38 -16.36
N THR A 231 -13.14 3.86 -15.14
CA THR A 231 -12.50 4.61 -14.05
C THR A 231 -11.02 4.82 -14.31
N VAL A 232 -10.33 3.77 -14.77
CA VAL A 232 -8.90 3.82 -15.09
C VAL A 232 -8.63 4.82 -16.21
N THR A 233 -9.42 4.77 -17.28
CA THR A 233 -9.28 5.71 -18.43
C THR A 233 -9.48 7.16 -18.02
N LYS A 234 -10.40 7.45 -17.10
CA LYS A 234 -10.63 8.82 -16.59
C LYS A 234 -9.45 9.40 -15.82
N ARG A 235 -8.54 8.57 -15.31
CA ARG A 235 -7.32 9.04 -14.65
C ARG A 235 -6.20 9.41 -15.61
N PHE A 236 -6.35 9.06 -16.88
CA PHE A 236 -5.40 9.41 -17.92
C PHE A 236 -5.81 10.73 -18.58
N PRO A 237 -5.10 11.84 -18.33
CA PRO A 237 -5.51 13.16 -18.82
C PRO A 237 -5.22 13.38 -20.32
N GLY A 238 -4.50 12.46 -20.99
CA GLY A 238 -4.08 12.59 -22.39
C GLY A 238 -2.64 13.05 -22.56
#